data_0bd7c8597d2bce3fc1da712bcc4de8e5
#
_entry.id   0bd7c8597d2bce3fc1da712bcc4de8e5
#
_cell.length_a   1.000
_cell.length_b   1.000
_cell.length_c   1.000
_cell.angle_alpha   90.00
_cell.angle_beta   90.00
_cell.angle_gamma   90.00
#
_symmetry.space_group_name_H-M   'P 1'
#
loop_
_entity.id
_entity.type
_entity.pdbx_description
1 polymer ?
#
loop_
_entity_poly.entity_id
_entity_poly.type
_entity_poly.pdbx_seq_one_letter_code
_entity_poly.pdbx_strand_id
1 'polypeptide(L)'
;MNKTPSKSMSGLLGFGAAVMIVVGLTLALHTRFAMGEKPIPRTPLTVAAIEYQLQSAYKREVSYLGLITAGRKANLGFEIAGTIAELPWREGSPIAKGQLIARLDDASLQASYSATNADLEQARSELELANLKAKRQKDLRESGAVSREAFDETRLRAQALSSRVEAVTARLRSIQIQIDKASLRAPYAGVIADRFLHEGAVVNSGTPVVRFIETAGREANIGVAVAKAKDLVVGNPYTLKLHGKNFTSTLLSVRPDVDPVTRVTTAVFAVPSDIEAVDGEPVTLSLQEEVASTGGWLPIASLLESSRGLWNVLRLETTPEGTRTARETVEVLEIQGDQAYVRGTLASGSLVVASGVHRTTPGTLVSIAAKN
;
A
#
# COMPACT_ATOMS: atom_id res chain seq x y z
N MET A 1 85.77 95.82 7.28
CA MET A 1 86.58 94.95 6.47
C MET A 1 85.71 93.73 6.08
N ASN A 2 85.37 93.79 4.82
CA ASN A 2 84.38 92.82 4.24
C ASN A 2 85.02 91.57 3.72
N LYS A 3 84.32 90.39 3.92
CA LYS A 3 84.52 89.24 3.08
C LYS A 3 83.15 88.62 2.79
N THR A 4 82.72 88.65 1.55
CA THR A 4 81.58 87.96 0.94
C THR A 4 81.92 86.52 0.68
N PRO A 5 81.04 85.51 0.90
CA PRO A 5 81.22 84.12 0.44
C PRO A 5 80.57 83.97 -0.94
N SER A 6 81.27 83.28 -1.85
CA SER A 6 80.82 82.82 -3.18
C SER A 6 79.83 81.64 -3.04
N LYS A 7 78.67 81.73 -3.68
CA LYS A 7 77.72 80.63 -3.83
C LYS A 7 78.23 79.67 -4.89
N SER A 8 78.39 78.38 -4.48
CA SER A 8 78.77 77.29 -5.34
C SER A 8 77.62 76.86 -6.29
N MET A 9 77.91 76.88 -7.57
CA MET A 9 77.06 76.50 -8.71
C MET A 9 76.89 74.97 -8.87
N SER A 10 77.30 74.16 -7.92
CA SER A 10 77.25 72.72 -7.95
C SER A 10 75.92 72.07 -7.52
N GLY A 11 75.03 72.83 -6.84
CA GLY A 11 73.72 72.31 -6.41
C GLY A 11 72.68 72.22 -7.53
N LEU A 12 72.79 73.13 -8.55
CA LEU A 12 71.80 73.16 -9.63
C LEU A 12 71.95 71.96 -10.64
N LEU A 13 73.18 71.49 -10.87
CA LEU A 13 73.50 70.36 -11.75
C LEU A 13 73.05 69.02 -11.14
N GLY A 14 73.16 68.88 -9.82
CA GLY A 14 72.71 67.69 -9.11
C GLY A 14 71.16 67.53 -9.13
N PHE A 15 70.42 68.66 -8.97
CA PHE A 15 68.97 68.66 -9.02
C PHE A 15 68.40 68.32 -10.42
N GLY A 16 69.03 68.83 -11.48
CA GLY A 16 68.70 68.52 -12.87
C GLY A 16 68.88 67.02 -13.21
N ALA A 17 69.97 66.40 -12.72
CA ALA A 17 70.23 65.01 -12.94
C ALA A 17 69.25 64.08 -12.17
N ALA A 18 68.87 64.44 -10.93
CA ALA A 18 67.87 63.67 -10.16
C ALA A 18 66.47 63.72 -10.80
N VAL A 19 66.06 64.91 -11.33
CA VAL A 19 64.76 65.05 -12.03
C VAL A 19 64.75 64.25 -13.33
N MET A 20 65.87 64.21 -14.09
CA MET A 20 65.97 63.43 -15.31
C MET A 20 65.90 61.89 -15.01
N ILE A 21 66.51 61.42 -13.91
CA ILE A 21 66.44 60.03 -13.51
C ILE A 21 65.04 59.69 -13.08
N VAL A 22 64.32 60.51 -12.34
CA VAL A 22 62.91 60.25 -11.93
C VAL A 22 62.00 60.30 -13.14
N VAL A 23 62.16 61.26 -14.08
CA VAL A 23 61.35 61.26 -15.32
C VAL A 23 61.66 60.06 -16.20
N GLY A 24 62.94 59.65 -16.31
CA GLY A 24 63.33 58.43 -17.03
C GLY A 24 62.75 57.16 -16.42
N LEU A 25 62.76 57.06 -15.08
CA LEU A 25 62.21 55.93 -14.36
C LEU A 25 60.69 55.88 -14.46
N THR A 26 60.01 57.04 -14.37
CA THR A 26 58.55 57.10 -14.56
C THR A 26 58.13 56.75 -16.02
N LEU A 27 58.91 57.27 -17.00
CA LEU A 27 58.65 56.92 -18.39
C LEU A 27 58.88 55.41 -18.66
N ALA A 28 59.95 54.81 -18.10
CA ALA A 28 60.26 53.39 -18.21
C ALA A 28 59.21 52.50 -17.51
N LEU A 29 58.70 52.98 -16.37
CA LEU A 29 57.57 52.33 -15.70
C LEU A 29 56.26 52.40 -16.52
N HIS A 30 55.97 53.60 -17.06
CA HIS A 30 54.76 53.75 -17.91
C HIS A 30 54.85 52.97 -19.21
N THR A 31 56.01 52.85 -19.86
CA THR A 31 56.19 52.04 -21.04
C THR A 31 56.09 50.52 -20.72
N ARG A 32 56.51 50.07 -19.51
CA ARG A 32 56.31 48.74 -19.05
C ARG A 32 54.84 48.44 -18.74
N PHE A 33 54.08 49.33 -18.16
CA PHE A 33 52.65 49.19 -17.96
C PHE A 33 51.83 49.34 -19.25
N ALA A 34 52.31 50.06 -20.27
CA ALA A 34 51.67 50.18 -21.57
C ALA A 34 51.94 49.01 -22.49
N MET A 35 52.96 48.18 -22.23
CA MET A 35 53.06 46.84 -22.82
C MET A 35 52.13 45.90 -22.06
N GLY A 36 50.83 46.07 -22.30
CA GLY A 36 49.78 45.23 -21.76
C GLY A 36 50.16 43.76 -21.90
N GLU A 37 50.13 43.04 -20.79
CA GLU A 37 50.20 41.58 -20.75
C GLU A 37 49.29 41.04 -21.86
N LYS A 38 49.87 40.40 -22.90
CA LYS A 38 49.07 39.70 -23.89
C LYS A 38 48.16 38.77 -23.13
N PRO A 39 46.82 38.84 -23.28
CA PRO A 39 45.92 37.98 -22.56
C PRO A 39 46.35 36.53 -22.86
N ILE A 40 46.74 35.81 -21.84
CA ILE A 40 47.01 34.35 -21.91
C ILE A 40 45.79 33.73 -22.57
N PRO A 41 45.91 33.05 -23.72
CA PRO A 41 44.75 32.40 -24.35
C PRO A 41 44.21 31.39 -23.35
N ARG A 42 43.08 31.74 -22.73
CA ARG A 42 42.38 30.81 -21.82
C ARG A 42 41.84 29.66 -22.68
N THR A 43 42.42 28.50 -22.58
CA THR A 43 41.91 27.30 -23.20
C THR A 43 40.44 27.13 -22.76
N PRO A 44 39.49 27.05 -23.71
CA PRO A 44 38.09 26.88 -23.36
C PRO A 44 37.89 25.63 -22.52
N LEU A 45 37.19 25.74 -21.39
CA LEU A 45 36.90 24.61 -20.54
C LEU A 45 35.90 23.66 -21.25
N THR A 46 36.26 22.40 -21.42
CA THR A 46 35.37 21.45 -22.04
C THR A 46 34.23 21.03 -21.08
N VAL A 47 32.98 21.21 -21.52
CA VAL A 47 31.78 20.91 -20.77
C VAL A 47 30.88 19.96 -21.55
N ALA A 48 30.17 19.07 -20.83
CA ALA A 48 29.10 18.29 -21.43
C ALA A 48 27.86 19.17 -21.56
N ALA A 49 27.19 19.14 -22.71
CA ALA A 49 25.98 19.91 -22.96
C ALA A 49 24.79 18.96 -23.18
N ILE A 50 23.62 19.37 -22.71
CA ILE A 50 22.33 18.73 -22.96
C ILE A 50 21.37 19.74 -23.55
N GLU A 51 20.56 19.30 -24.50
CA GLU A 51 19.50 20.12 -25.06
C GLU A 51 18.27 20.09 -24.15
N TYR A 52 17.79 21.25 -23.75
CA TYR A 52 16.58 21.41 -22.96
C TYR A 52 15.37 21.31 -23.88
N GLN A 53 14.48 20.34 -23.58
CA GLN A 53 13.23 20.13 -24.32
C GLN A 53 12.04 20.52 -23.45
N LEU A 54 11.26 21.47 -23.93
CA LEU A 54 10.07 21.95 -23.24
C LEU A 54 8.94 20.93 -23.38
N GLN A 55 8.31 20.57 -22.26
CA GLN A 55 7.16 19.69 -22.16
C GLN A 55 6.01 20.43 -21.48
N SER A 56 4.77 20.09 -21.81
CA SER A 56 3.57 20.69 -21.20
C SER A 56 3.16 20.06 -19.87
N ALA A 57 3.67 18.87 -19.58
CA ALA A 57 3.37 18.13 -18.36
C ALA A 57 4.51 17.18 -17.99
N TYR A 58 4.55 16.75 -16.75
CA TYR A 58 5.43 15.69 -16.27
C TYR A 58 4.66 14.66 -15.47
N LYS A 59 5.20 13.45 -15.41
CA LYS A 59 4.64 12.36 -14.59
C LYS A 59 5.32 12.34 -13.24
N ARG A 60 4.52 12.24 -12.19
CA ARG A 60 4.96 12.10 -10.80
C ARG A 60 4.45 10.80 -10.23
N GLU A 61 5.27 10.09 -9.48
CA GLU A 61 4.83 8.93 -8.72
C GLU A 61 4.26 9.38 -7.38
N VAL A 62 3.00 9.03 -7.13
CA VAL A 62 2.31 9.30 -5.87
C VAL A 62 2.04 7.99 -5.18
N SER A 63 2.42 7.92 -3.91
CA SER A 63 2.26 6.73 -3.07
C SER A 63 1.10 6.89 -2.10
N TYR A 64 0.21 5.90 -2.07
CA TYR A 64 -0.94 5.81 -1.17
C TYR A 64 -0.73 4.64 -0.21
N LEU A 65 -0.85 4.91 1.08
CA LEU A 65 -0.68 3.90 2.13
C LEU A 65 -1.99 3.19 2.42
N GLY A 66 -1.90 1.90 2.68
CA GLY A 66 -2.99 1.05 3.13
C GLY A 66 -2.52 -0.06 4.03
N LEU A 67 -3.44 -0.95 4.38
CA LEU A 67 -3.18 -2.12 5.21
C LEU A 67 -3.66 -3.39 4.51
N ILE A 68 -2.89 -4.45 4.66
CA ILE A 68 -3.36 -5.79 4.32
C ILE A 68 -4.41 -6.21 5.34
N THR A 69 -5.52 -6.75 4.88
CA THR A 69 -6.57 -7.29 5.73
C THR A 69 -6.96 -8.68 5.27
N ALA A 70 -7.28 -9.56 6.20
CA ALA A 70 -7.89 -10.83 5.85
C ALA A 70 -9.31 -10.58 5.30
N GLY A 71 -9.70 -11.32 4.27
CA GLY A 71 -11.02 -11.19 3.65
C GLY A 71 -12.16 -11.50 4.63
N ARG A 72 -11.94 -12.44 5.56
CA ARG A 72 -12.90 -12.80 6.60
C ARG A 72 -12.25 -12.87 7.96
N LYS A 73 -12.90 -12.22 8.94
CA LYS A 73 -12.55 -12.29 10.36
C LYS A 73 -13.85 -12.51 11.15
N ALA A 74 -13.83 -13.43 12.08
CA ALA A 74 -15.00 -13.71 12.90
C ALA A 74 -14.61 -14.04 14.34
N ASN A 75 -15.39 -13.53 15.28
CA ASN A 75 -15.37 -14.03 16.64
C ASN A 75 -16.33 -15.24 16.69
N LEU A 76 -15.77 -16.42 16.86
CA LEU A 76 -16.53 -17.66 16.89
C LEU A 76 -16.88 -18.02 18.32
N GLY A 77 -18.11 -18.45 18.53
CA GLY A 77 -18.64 -18.88 19.82
C GLY A 77 -19.74 -19.91 19.63
N PHE A 78 -20.17 -20.54 20.72
CA PHE A 78 -21.24 -21.54 20.72
C PHE A 78 -22.61 -20.89 20.60
N GLU A 79 -23.54 -21.59 19.92
CA GLU A 79 -24.94 -21.18 19.79
C GLU A 79 -25.79 -21.60 21.02
N ILE A 80 -25.24 -22.46 21.88
CA ILE A 80 -25.88 -22.94 23.12
C ILE A 80 -24.98 -22.67 24.33
N ALA A 81 -25.56 -22.61 25.49
CA ALA A 81 -24.82 -22.48 26.76
C ALA A 81 -24.26 -23.84 27.20
N GLY A 82 -23.13 -23.83 27.89
CA GLY A 82 -22.49 -25.02 28.44
C GLY A 82 -21.10 -24.77 28.98
N THR A 83 -20.42 -25.83 29.41
CA THR A 83 -19.02 -25.77 29.86
C THR A 83 -18.12 -26.25 28.73
N ILE A 84 -17.02 -25.53 28.46
CA ILE A 84 -16.03 -25.93 27.46
C ILE A 84 -15.29 -27.18 27.96
N ALA A 85 -15.51 -28.32 27.31
CA ALA A 85 -14.81 -29.56 27.62
C ALA A 85 -13.44 -29.64 26.94
N GLU A 86 -13.33 -29.15 25.70
CA GLU A 86 -12.12 -29.24 24.89
C GLU A 86 -11.89 -27.94 24.07
N LEU A 87 -10.65 -27.46 24.06
CA LEU A 87 -10.15 -26.38 23.20
C LEU A 87 -8.66 -26.63 22.90
N PRO A 88 -8.33 -27.66 22.10
CA PRO A 88 -6.96 -28.19 21.97
C PRO A 88 -6.00 -27.24 21.24
N TRP A 89 -6.49 -26.22 20.59
CA TRP A 89 -5.71 -25.32 19.72
C TRP A 89 -5.18 -24.11 20.49
N ARG A 90 -3.95 -23.71 20.11
CA ARG A 90 -3.32 -22.46 20.61
C ARG A 90 -3.50 -21.34 19.60
N GLU A 91 -3.23 -20.11 20.04
CA GLU A 91 -3.08 -18.97 19.14
C GLU A 91 -1.98 -19.24 18.10
N GLY A 92 -2.20 -18.81 16.87
CA GLY A 92 -1.34 -19.11 15.72
C GLY A 92 -1.57 -20.50 15.09
N SER A 93 -2.42 -21.38 15.66
CA SER A 93 -2.68 -22.72 15.08
C SER A 93 -3.48 -22.61 13.80
N PRO A 94 -3.02 -23.25 12.70
CA PRO A 94 -3.78 -23.35 11.45
C PRO A 94 -4.89 -24.39 11.60
N ILE A 95 -6.09 -24.05 11.15
CA ILE A 95 -7.29 -24.87 11.22
C ILE A 95 -7.91 -25.02 9.84
N ALA A 96 -8.19 -26.23 9.41
CA ALA A 96 -8.87 -26.49 8.14
C ALA A 96 -10.38 -26.22 8.26
N LYS A 97 -11.04 -25.93 7.14
CA LYS A 97 -12.50 -25.81 7.08
C LYS A 97 -13.19 -27.06 7.62
N GLY A 98 -14.18 -26.89 8.51
CA GLY A 98 -14.94 -27.96 9.16
C GLY A 98 -14.23 -28.65 10.33
N GLN A 99 -12.95 -28.35 10.57
CA GLN A 99 -12.21 -28.90 11.70
C GLN A 99 -12.76 -28.38 13.02
N LEU A 100 -12.77 -29.26 14.05
CA LEU A 100 -13.23 -28.93 15.40
C LEU A 100 -12.28 -27.90 16.03
N ILE A 101 -12.83 -26.78 16.49
CA ILE A 101 -12.12 -25.74 17.24
C ILE A 101 -12.26 -25.99 18.73
N ALA A 102 -13.52 -26.18 19.19
CA ALA A 102 -13.84 -26.40 20.61
C ALA A 102 -15.08 -27.27 20.73
N ARG A 103 -15.26 -27.90 21.89
CA ARG A 103 -16.43 -28.70 22.20
C ARG A 103 -16.93 -28.41 23.62
N LEU A 104 -18.23 -28.26 23.78
CA LEU A 104 -18.88 -28.26 25.08
C LEU A 104 -18.99 -29.64 25.68
N ASP A 105 -19.18 -29.75 26.99
CA ASP A 105 -19.63 -30.98 27.64
C ASP A 105 -21.05 -31.28 27.17
N ASP A 106 -21.19 -32.32 26.40
CA ASP A 106 -22.43 -32.78 25.79
C ASP A 106 -22.99 -34.09 26.44
N ALA A 107 -22.40 -34.56 27.57
CA ALA A 107 -22.77 -35.82 28.20
C ALA A 107 -24.27 -35.91 28.52
N SER A 108 -24.87 -34.82 29.02
CA SER A 108 -26.31 -34.76 29.31
C SER A 108 -27.17 -34.82 28.03
N LEU A 109 -26.70 -34.19 26.95
CA LEU A 109 -27.38 -34.26 25.63
C LEU A 109 -27.29 -35.64 25.04
N GLN A 110 -26.15 -36.31 25.14
CA GLN A 110 -25.97 -37.73 24.71
C GLN A 110 -26.87 -38.68 25.48
N ALA A 111 -26.99 -38.51 26.81
CA ALA A 111 -27.91 -39.29 27.63
C ALA A 111 -29.37 -39.04 27.20
N SER A 112 -29.76 -37.80 26.97
CA SER A 112 -31.10 -37.45 26.50
C SER A 112 -31.40 -38.01 25.10
N TYR A 113 -30.40 -37.98 24.22
CA TYR A 113 -30.49 -38.61 22.89
C TYR A 113 -30.75 -40.11 22.99
N SER A 114 -29.98 -40.82 23.84
CA SER A 114 -30.11 -42.26 24.03
C SER A 114 -31.48 -42.64 24.62
N ALA A 115 -31.98 -41.89 25.60
CA ALA A 115 -33.31 -42.12 26.18
C ALA A 115 -34.42 -41.88 25.14
N THR A 116 -34.37 -40.76 24.40
CA THR A 116 -35.37 -40.44 23.36
C THR A 116 -35.32 -41.45 22.19
N ASN A 117 -34.15 -41.98 21.88
CA ASN A 117 -34.00 -43.01 20.86
C ASN A 117 -34.68 -44.36 21.31
N ALA A 118 -34.56 -44.71 22.59
CA ALA A 118 -35.29 -45.85 23.15
C ALA A 118 -36.82 -45.65 23.09
N ASP A 119 -37.31 -44.45 23.41
CA ASP A 119 -38.72 -44.06 23.25
C ASP A 119 -39.20 -44.21 21.80
N LEU A 120 -38.34 -43.83 20.81
CA LEU A 120 -38.64 -43.99 19.40
C LEU A 120 -38.79 -45.45 19.00
N GLU A 121 -37.91 -46.35 19.45
CA GLU A 121 -37.96 -47.77 19.17
C GLU A 121 -39.21 -48.40 19.81
N GLN A 122 -39.61 -48.00 21.04
CA GLN A 122 -40.87 -48.39 21.65
C GLN A 122 -42.07 -47.96 20.80
N ALA A 123 -42.12 -46.65 20.40
CA ALA A 123 -43.22 -46.13 19.58
C ALA A 123 -43.33 -46.82 18.22
N ARG A 124 -42.21 -47.20 17.61
CA ARG A 124 -42.17 -47.99 16.36
C ARG A 124 -42.75 -49.36 16.53
N SER A 125 -42.39 -50.06 17.62
CA SER A 125 -42.91 -51.39 17.93
C SER A 125 -44.44 -51.40 18.21
N GLU A 126 -44.92 -50.34 18.93
CA GLU A 126 -46.37 -50.12 19.14
C GLU A 126 -47.12 -49.88 17.84
N LEU A 127 -46.53 -49.05 16.91
CA LEU A 127 -47.09 -48.76 15.59
C LEU A 127 -47.13 -50.07 14.74
N GLU A 128 -46.08 -50.85 14.73
CA GLU A 128 -46.01 -52.13 14.00
C GLU A 128 -47.12 -53.08 14.46
N LEU A 129 -47.26 -53.24 15.78
CA LEU A 129 -48.38 -54.06 16.32
C LEU A 129 -49.74 -53.52 15.89
N ALA A 130 -49.93 -52.17 15.90
CA ALA A 130 -51.21 -51.60 15.48
C ALA A 130 -51.45 -51.76 13.97
N ASN A 131 -50.43 -51.69 13.16
CA ASN A 131 -50.51 -51.92 11.71
C ASN A 131 -50.87 -53.37 11.39
N LEU A 132 -50.27 -54.35 12.11
CA LEU A 132 -50.60 -55.74 11.98
C LEU A 132 -52.07 -56.05 12.37
N LYS A 133 -52.54 -55.37 13.46
CA LYS A 133 -53.97 -55.50 13.89
C LYS A 133 -54.90 -54.86 12.85
N ALA A 134 -54.57 -53.60 12.34
CA ALA A 134 -55.39 -52.96 11.34
C ALA A 134 -55.45 -53.73 10.02
N LYS A 135 -54.33 -54.31 9.58
CA LYS A 135 -54.32 -55.25 8.43
C LYS A 135 -55.22 -56.48 8.62
N ARG A 136 -55.09 -57.13 9.74
CA ARG A 136 -55.97 -58.28 10.04
C ARG A 136 -57.45 -57.92 10.08
N GLN A 137 -57.83 -56.79 10.69
CA GLN A 137 -59.19 -56.27 10.72
C GLN A 137 -59.69 -55.87 9.33
N LYS A 138 -58.83 -55.39 8.46
CA LYS A 138 -59.18 -55.14 7.06
C LYS A 138 -59.54 -56.42 6.32
N ASP A 139 -58.72 -57.49 6.44
CA ASP A 139 -58.92 -58.77 5.78
C ASP A 139 -60.23 -59.42 6.28
N LEU A 140 -60.52 -59.38 7.60
CA LEU A 140 -61.73 -59.86 8.21
C LEU A 140 -62.99 -59.09 7.78
N ARG A 141 -62.86 -57.78 7.55
CA ARG A 141 -63.94 -56.97 7.06
C ARG A 141 -64.29 -57.27 5.60
N GLU A 142 -63.30 -57.54 4.77
CA GLU A 142 -63.49 -57.91 3.37
C GLU A 142 -64.26 -59.30 3.28
N SER A 143 -64.12 -60.18 4.28
CA SER A 143 -64.88 -61.39 4.40
C SER A 143 -66.24 -61.24 5.13
N GLY A 144 -66.58 -60.01 5.57
CA GLY A 144 -67.83 -59.76 6.31
C GLY A 144 -67.82 -60.12 7.77
N ALA A 145 -66.69 -60.54 8.36
CA ALA A 145 -66.59 -61.09 9.72
C ALA A 145 -66.51 -60.06 10.85
N VAL A 146 -66.30 -58.73 10.50
CA VAL A 146 -66.23 -57.64 11.51
C VAL A 146 -67.00 -56.40 11.08
N SER A 147 -67.42 -55.56 12.08
CA SER A 147 -68.14 -54.34 11.84
C SER A 147 -67.23 -53.23 11.23
N ARG A 148 -67.83 -52.23 10.56
CA ARG A 148 -67.11 -51.10 10.06
C ARG A 148 -66.44 -50.28 11.17
N GLU A 149 -67.14 -50.12 12.30
CA GLU A 149 -66.64 -49.42 13.48
C GLU A 149 -65.35 -50.07 14.02
N ALA A 150 -65.29 -51.39 14.21
CA ALA A 150 -64.12 -52.12 14.69
C ALA A 150 -62.88 -51.96 13.75
N PHE A 151 -63.15 -51.94 12.43
CA PHE A 151 -62.08 -51.64 11.46
C PHE A 151 -61.62 -50.18 11.54
N ASP A 152 -62.52 -49.19 11.58
CA ASP A 152 -62.19 -47.75 11.63
C ASP A 152 -61.42 -47.44 12.94
N GLU A 153 -61.78 -48.01 14.09
CA GLU A 153 -61.06 -47.90 15.34
C GLU A 153 -59.59 -48.33 15.23
N THR A 154 -59.33 -49.55 14.67
CA THR A 154 -57.96 -50.06 14.55
C THR A 154 -57.12 -49.23 13.55
N ARG A 155 -57.74 -48.75 12.46
CA ARG A 155 -57.12 -47.89 11.48
C ARG A 155 -56.72 -46.57 12.09
N LEU A 156 -57.63 -45.86 12.83
CA LEU A 156 -57.39 -44.60 13.47
C LEU A 156 -56.33 -44.73 14.58
N ARG A 157 -56.31 -45.85 15.30
CA ARG A 157 -55.30 -46.18 16.31
C ARG A 157 -53.90 -46.28 15.66
N ALA A 158 -53.77 -46.99 14.53
CA ALA A 158 -52.52 -47.10 13.79
C ALA A 158 -52.06 -45.70 13.30
N GLN A 159 -52.98 -44.88 12.81
CA GLN A 159 -52.70 -43.53 12.40
C GLN A 159 -52.23 -42.64 13.57
N ALA A 160 -52.87 -42.72 14.75
CA ALA A 160 -52.45 -41.98 15.94
C ALA A 160 -51.05 -42.40 16.40
N LEU A 161 -50.69 -43.68 16.34
CA LEU A 161 -49.37 -44.19 16.66
C LEU A 161 -48.31 -43.77 15.62
N SER A 162 -48.69 -43.67 14.33
CA SER A 162 -47.82 -43.06 13.29
C SER A 162 -47.46 -41.64 13.62
N SER A 163 -48.45 -40.79 13.99
CA SER A 163 -48.20 -39.41 14.42
C SER A 163 -47.34 -39.33 15.69
N ARG A 164 -47.45 -40.30 16.59
CA ARG A 164 -46.57 -40.42 17.78
C ARG A 164 -45.10 -40.67 17.38
N VAL A 165 -44.86 -41.63 16.46
CA VAL A 165 -43.51 -41.90 15.91
C VAL A 165 -42.92 -40.64 15.28
N GLU A 166 -43.71 -39.92 14.50
CA GLU A 166 -43.26 -38.65 13.90
C GLU A 166 -42.87 -37.59 14.97
N ALA A 167 -43.69 -37.47 16.01
CA ALA A 167 -43.42 -36.53 17.12
C ALA A 167 -42.14 -36.86 17.90
N VAL A 168 -41.91 -38.19 18.22
CA VAL A 168 -40.69 -38.62 18.90
C VAL A 168 -39.48 -38.47 17.98
N THR A 169 -39.61 -38.72 16.68
CA THR A 169 -38.55 -38.51 15.69
C THR A 169 -38.16 -37.04 15.61
N ALA A 170 -39.13 -36.13 15.62
CA ALA A 170 -38.87 -34.69 15.62
C ALA A 170 -38.12 -34.24 16.91
N ARG A 171 -38.51 -34.83 18.07
CA ARG A 171 -37.80 -34.57 19.35
C ARG A 171 -36.35 -35.05 19.29
N LEU A 172 -36.12 -36.28 18.80
CA LEU A 172 -34.77 -36.84 18.64
C LEU A 172 -33.91 -35.94 17.75
N ARG A 173 -34.44 -35.47 16.63
CA ARG A 173 -33.78 -34.54 15.73
C ARG A 173 -33.42 -33.23 16.43
N SER A 174 -34.28 -32.68 17.27
CA SER A 174 -33.99 -31.46 18.06
C SER A 174 -32.81 -31.66 18.99
N ILE A 175 -32.69 -32.80 19.66
CA ILE A 175 -31.57 -33.13 20.54
C ILE A 175 -30.29 -33.29 19.71
N GLN A 176 -30.35 -33.95 18.56
CA GLN A 176 -29.19 -34.06 17.65
C GLN A 176 -28.66 -32.68 17.22
N ILE A 177 -29.55 -31.74 16.86
CA ILE A 177 -29.16 -30.35 16.54
C ILE A 177 -28.44 -29.69 17.71
N GLN A 178 -28.87 -29.93 18.95
CA GLN A 178 -28.20 -29.38 20.13
C GLN A 178 -26.80 -30.00 20.32
N ILE A 179 -26.65 -31.31 20.08
CA ILE A 179 -25.35 -32.00 20.11
C ILE A 179 -24.42 -31.42 19.03
N ASP A 180 -24.93 -31.22 17.82
CA ASP A 180 -24.14 -30.61 16.74
C ASP A 180 -23.69 -29.20 17.09
N LYS A 181 -24.55 -28.38 17.75
CA LYS A 181 -24.23 -27.02 18.24
C LYS A 181 -23.30 -27.02 19.44
N ALA A 182 -23.12 -28.12 20.14
CA ALA A 182 -22.09 -28.28 21.18
C ALA A 182 -20.68 -28.38 20.60
N SER A 183 -20.53 -28.54 19.26
CA SER A 183 -19.25 -28.57 18.56
C SER A 183 -19.05 -27.28 17.77
N LEU A 184 -18.03 -26.49 18.14
CA LEU A 184 -17.62 -25.31 17.39
C LEU A 184 -16.63 -25.70 16.30
N ARG A 185 -17.01 -25.52 15.04
CA ARG A 185 -16.21 -25.89 13.87
C ARG A 185 -15.83 -24.68 13.03
N ALA A 186 -14.67 -24.75 12.36
CA ALA A 186 -14.18 -23.69 11.49
C ALA A 186 -15.06 -23.56 10.23
N PRO A 187 -15.63 -22.37 9.96
CA PRO A 187 -16.46 -22.13 8.78
C PRO A 187 -15.65 -22.08 7.46
N TYR A 188 -14.36 -21.76 7.56
CA TYR A 188 -13.38 -21.71 6.46
C TYR A 188 -11.99 -22.12 7.00
N ALA A 189 -11.01 -22.27 6.12
CA ALA A 189 -9.62 -22.49 6.54
C ALA A 189 -9.01 -21.17 7.07
N GLY A 190 -8.32 -21.23 8.20
CA GLY A 190 -7.81 -20.04 8.86
C GLY A 190 -6.90 -20.32 10.03
N VAL A 191 -6.66 -19.31 10.83
CA VAL A 191 -5.80 -19.36 12.03
C VAL A 191 -6.56 -18.78 13.22
N ILE A 192 -6.37 -19.36 14.40
CA ILE A 192 -6.84 -18.77 15.65
C ILE A 192 -5.93 -17.58 15.98
N ALA A 193 -6.46 -16.37 15.93
CA ALA A 193 -5.72 -15.17 16.27
C ALA A 193 -5.67 -14.96 17.79
N ASP A 194 -6.83 -15.08 18.46
CA ASP A 194 -6.91 -14.94 19.92
C ASP A 194 -7.80 -16.03 20.51
N ARG A 195 -7.51 -16.38 21.75
CA ARG A 195 -8.36 -17.22 22.61
C ARG A 195 -8.92 -16.34 23.74
N PHE A 196 -10.24 -16.17 23.75
CA PHE A 196 -10.90 -15.39 24.81
C PHE A 196 -11.20 -16.20 26.04
N LEU A 197 -11.32 -17.53 25.91
CA LEU A 197 -11.70 -18.46 26.95
C LEU A 197 -10.84 -19.72 26.94
N HIS A 198 -10.91 -20.48 28.04
CA HIS A 198 -10.14 -21.72 28.23
C HIS A 198 -11.07 -22.89 28.55
N GLU A 199 -10.53 -24.09 28.49
CA GLU A 199 -11.21 -25.31 28.95
C GLU A 199 -11.68 -25.15 30.40
N GLY A 200 -12.85 -25.67 30.72
CA GLY A 200 -13.53 -25.52 32.00
C GLY A 200 -14.35 -24.23 32.15
N ALA A 201 -14.25 -23.28 31.23
CA ALA A 201 -15.05 -22.06 31.26
C ALA A 201 -16.52 -22.36 30.94
N VAL A 202 -17.44 -21.71 31.67
CA VAL A 202 -18.88 -21.72 31.39
C VAL A 202 -19.21 -20.58 30.42
N VAL A 203 -19.91 -20.92 29.33
CA VAL A 203 -20.26 -19.98 28.27
C VAL A 203 -21.78 -19.87 28.10
N ASN A 204 -22.23 -18.70 27.73
CA ASN A 204 -23.58 -18.46 27.23
C ASN A 204 -23.62 -18.48 25.71
N SER A 205 -24.82 -18.63 25.14
CA SER A 205 -25.03 -18.51 23.67
C SER A 205 -24.47 -17.16 23.15
N GLY A 206 -23.66 -17.23 22.08
CA GLY A 206 -23.06 -16.06 21.42
C GLY A 206 -21.82 -15.48 22.12
N THR A 207 -21.38 -16.04 23.25
CA THR A 207 -20.13 -15.63 23.90
C THR A 207 -18.93 -15.96 22.99
N PRO A 208 -18.06 -14.99 22.61
CA PRO A 208 -16.88 -15.24 21.82
C PRO A 208 -15.90 -16.18 22.54
N VAL A 209 -15.48 -17.24 21.87
CA VAL A 209 -14.49 -18.22 22.37
C VAL A 209 -13.12 -17.96 21.75
N VAL A 210 -13.09 -17.75 20.42
CA VAL A 210 -11.87 -17.48 19.68
C VAL A 210 -12.12 -16.40 18.62
N ARG A 211 -11.07 -15.60 18.31
CA ARG A 211 -11.03 -14.80 17.10
C ARG A 211 -10.36 -15.62 16.01
N PHE A 212 -11.06 -15.78 14.90
CA PHE A 212 -10.64 -16.62 13.78
C PHE A 212 -10.44 -15.78 12.52
N ILE A 213 -9.27 -15.91 11.88
CA ILE A 213 -8.86 -15.13 10.71
C ILE A 213 -8.62 -16.08 9.55
N GLU A 214 -9.22 -15.79 8.40
CA GLU A 214 -8.99 -16.52 7.16
C GLU A 214 -7.56 -16.33 6.65
N THR A 215 -6.93 -17.42 6.19
CA THR A 215 -5.58 -17.37 5.62
C THR A 215 -5.57 -17.11 4.11
N ALA A 216 -6.67 -17.39 3.43
CA ALA A 216 -6.86 -17.14 1.99
C ALA A 216 -7.63 -15.82 1.77
N GLY A 217 -7.61 -15.32 0.54
CA GLY A 217 -8.43 -14.16 0.16
C GLY A 217 -8.04 -12.87 0.89
N ARG A 218 -6.74 -12.64 1.08
CA ARG A 218 -6.25 -11.37 1.66
C ARG A 218 -6.52 -10.22 0.72
N GLU A 219 -6.81 -9.07 1.28
CA GLU A 219 -7.11 -7.83 0.57
C GLU A 219 -6.19 -6.72 1.05
N ALA A 220 -5.82 -5.82 0.14
CA ALA A 220 -5.13 -4.58 0.49
C ALA A 220 -6.14 -3.43 0.45
N ASN A 221 -6.41 -2.85 1.61
CA ASN A 221 -7.32 -1.72 1.77
C ASN A 221 -6.50 -0.43 1.79
N ILE A 222 -6.57 0.35 0.70
CA ILE A 222 -5.72 1.52 0.49
C ILE A 222 -6.56 2.79 0.47
N GLY A 223 -6.19 3.75 1.32
CA GLY A 223 -6.82 5.06 1.36
C GLY A 223 -6.37 5.92 0.18
N VAL A 224 -7.30 6.27 -0.71
CA VAL A 224 -7.02 7.08 -1.91
C VAL A 224 -7.87 8.35 -1.88
N ALA A 225 -7.28 9.48 -2.28
CA ALA A 225 -8.02 10.73 -2.41
C ALA A 225 -9.21 10.56 -3.37
N VAL A 226 -10.39 11.10 -3.00
CA VAL A 226 -11.65 10.92 -3.75
C VAL A 226 -11.50 11.34 -5.23
N ALA A 227 -10.74 12.39 -5.51
CA ALA A 227 -10.49 12.86 -6.87
C ALA A 227 -9.75 11.79 -7.70
N LYS A 228 -8.79 11.08 -7.11
CA LYS A 228 -8.00 10.04 -7.76
C LYS A 228 -8.70 8.69 -7.81
N ALA A 229 -9.56 8.41 -6.85
CA ALA A 229 -10.37 7.20 -6.84
C ALA A 229 -11.28 7.07 -8.07
N LYS A 230 -11.68 8.20 -8.68
CA LYS A 230 -12.48 8.23 -9.93
C LYS A 230 -11.69 7.73 -11.15
N ASP A 231 -10.36 7.85 -11.12
CA ASP A 231 -9.48 7.42 -12.21
C ASP A 231 -9.16 5.92 -12.12
N LEU A 232 -9.50 5.28 -10.97
CA LEU A 232 -9.26 3.85 -10.77
C LEU A 232 -10.35 3.02 -11.45
N VAL A 233 -9.92 2.04 -12.23
CA VAL A 233 -10.82 1.13 -12.96
C VAL A 233 -10.82 -0.24 -12.29
N VAL A 234 -11.98 -0.68 -11.82
CA VAL A 234 -12.18 -2.00 -11.23
C VAL A 234 -11.85 -3.09 -12.25
N GLY A 235 -11.14 -4.12 -11.81
CA GLY A 235 -10.66 -5.20 -12.65
C GLY A 235 -9.28 -4.97 -13.27
N ASN A 236 -8.75 -3.74 -13.26
CA ASN A 236 -7.42 -3.45 -13.77
C ASN A 236 -6.31 -3.83 -12.76
N PRO A 237 -5.12 -4.20 -13.28
CA PRO A 237 -3.95 -4.44 -12.47
C PRO A 237 -3.28 -3.12 -12.06
N TYR A 238 -2.80 -3.08 -10.83
CA TYR A 238 -2.03 -1.97 -10.25
C TYR A 238 -0.79 -2.49 -9.54
N THR A 239 0.23 -1.65 -9.43
CA THR A 239 1.46 -2.00 -8.72
C THR A 239 1.35 -1.62 -7.25
N LEU A 240 1.43 -2.63 -6.39
CA LEU A 240 1.53 -2.47 -4.95
C LEU A 240 2.94 -2.83 -4.48
N LYS A 241 3.35 -2.24 -3.37
CA LYS A 241 4.65 -2.48 -2.74
C LYS A 241 4.47 -2.97 -1.32
N LEU A 242 5.04 -4.14 -1.01
CA LEU A 242 5.07 -4.77 0.30
C LEU A 242 6.50 -5.20 0.62
N HIS A 243 7.02 -4.95 1.82
CA HIS A 243 8.41 -5.26 2.22
C HIS A 243 9.48 -4.74 1.23
N GLY A 244 9.22 -3.61 0.58
CA GLY A 244 10.14 -3.07 -0.42
C GLY A 244 10.09 -3.74 -1.79
N LYS A 245 9.28 -4.80 -1.98
CA LYS A 245 9.09 -5.50 -3.26
C LYS A 245 7.79 -5.10 -3.93
N ASN A 246 7.84 -4.88 -5.23
CA ASN A 246 6.66 -4.59 -6.04
C ASN A 246 5.98 -5.89 -6.45
N PHE A 247 4.65 -5.89 -6.43
CA PHE A 247 3.82 -6.96 -6.97
C PHE A 247 2.59 -6.37 -7.67
N THR A 248 2.01 -7.14 -8.57
CA THR A 248 0.79 -6.73 -9.29
C THR A 248 -0.43 -7.24 -8.53
N SER A 249 -1.40 -6.35 -8.35
CA SER A 249 -2.66 -6.63 -7.67
C SER A 249 -3.83 -6.08 -8.47
N THR A 250 -4.95 -6.79 -8.49
CA THR A 250 -6.16 -6.38 -9.20
C THR A 250 -7.07 -5.58 -8.28
N LEU A 251 -7.56 -4.43 -8.74
CA LEU A 251 -8.56 -3.64 -8.02
C LEU A 251 -9.91 -4.39 -8.03
N LEU A 252 -10.39 -4.76 -6.84
CA LEU A 252 -11.67 -5.43 -6.65
C LEU A 252 -12.84 -4.45 -6.60
N SER A 253 -12.68 -3.37 -5.84
CA SER A 253 -13.71 -2.35 -5.66
C SER A 253 -13.13 -1.04 -5.11
N VAL A 254 -13.88 0.03 -5.28
CA VAL A 254 -13.68 1.30 -4.58
C VAL A 254 -14.91 1.52 -3.72
N ARG A 255 -14.72 1.72 -2.43
CA ARG A 255 -15.84 1.93 -1.50
C ARG A 255 -16.55 3.26 -1.81
N PRO A 256 -17.88 3.30 -1.71
CA PRO A 256 -18.65 4.52 -2.01
C PRO A 256 -18.62 5.55 -0.88
N ASP A 257 -18.12 5.18 0.28
CA ASP A 257 -18.00 6.02 1.47
C ASP A 257 -16.65 6.73 1.54
N VAL A 258 -16.64 7.84 2.25
CA VAL A 258 -15.44 8.64 2.52
C VAL A 258 -15.25 8.68 4.03
N ASP A 259 -14.07 8.30 4.49
CA ASP A 259 -13.71 8.43 5.89
C ASP A 259 -13.72 9.92 6.30
N PRO A 260 -14.54 10.32 7.29
CA PRO A 260 -14.72 11.72 7.65
C PRO A 260 -13.47 12.36 8.29
N VAL A 261 -12.57 11.54 8.84
CA VAL A 261 -11.34 12.02 9.51
C VAL A 261 -10.23 12.21 8.49
N THR A 262 -9.96 11.19 7.69
CA THR A 262 -8.86 11.19 6.72
C THR A 262 -9.26 11.78 5.36
N ARG A 263 -10.57 11.90 5.06
CA ARG A 263 -11.14 12.38 3.80
C ARG A 263 -10.71 11.58 2.57
N VAL A 264 -10.41 10.31 2.78
CA VAL A 264 -10.07 9.36 1.70
C VAL A 264 -11.19 8.35 1.52
N THR A 265 -11.30 7.78 0.34
CA THR A 265 -12.07 6.56 0.10
C THR A 265 -11.15 5.35 0.07
N THR A 266 -11.69 4.16 0.32
CA THR A 266 -10.91 2.94 0.34
C THR A 266 -11.00 2.22 -0.99
N ALA A 267 -9.86 2.02 -1.63
CA ALA A 267 -9.70 1.11 -2.76
C ALA A 267 -9.25 -0.26 -2.24
N VAL A 268 -9.96 -1.32 -2.66
CA VAL A 268 -9.75 -2.69 -2.21
C VAL A 268 -9.10 -3.49 -3.33
N PHE A 269 -7.94 -4.06 -3.06
CA PHE A 269 -7.16 -4.84 -4.02
C PHE A 269 -7.01 -6.28 -3.57
N ALA A 270 -7.04 -7.24 -4.51
CA ALA A 270 -6.78 -8.64 -4.22
C ALA A 270 -5.29 -8.88 -4.00
N VAL A 271 -4.91 -9.46 -2.87
CA VAL A 271 -3.52 -9.88 -2.65
C VAL A 271 -3.34 -11.29 -3.21
N PRO A 272 -2.42 -11.51 -4.18
CA PRO A 272 -2.12 -12.82 -4.72
C PRO A 272 -1.71 -13.81 -3.63
N SER A 273 -2.07 -15.09 -3.78
CA SER A 273 -1.83 -16.13 -2.77
C SER A 273 -0.36 -16.48 -2.57
N ASP A 274 0.49 -16.18 -3.54
CA ASP A 274 1.96 -16.34 -3.50
C ASP A 274 2.66 -15.23 -2.70
N ILE A 275 1.95 -14.16 -2.35
CA ILE A 275 2.46 -13.08 -1.53
C ILE A 275 2.21 -13.40 -0.05
N GLU A 276 3.30 -13.62 0.68
CA GLU A 276 3.23 -13.74 2.13
C GLU A 276 2.98 -12.37 2.74
N ALA A 277 1.84 -12.23 3.40
CA ALA A 277 1.44 -10.99 4.05
C ALA A 277 0.70 -11.30 5.35
N VAL A 278 0.83 -10.45 6.35
CA VAL A 278 0.17 -10.58 7.65
C VAL A 278 -0.98 -9.57 7.75
N ASP A 279 -2.04 -9.95 8.45
CA ASP A 279 -3.17 -9.05 8.73
C ASP A 279 -2.70 -7.81 9.52
N GLY A 280 -3.03 -6.62 9.03
CA GLY A 280 -2.59 -5.34 9.62
C GLY A 280 -1.26 -4.82 9.05
N GLU A 281 -0.63 -5.50 8.11
CA GLU A 281 0.65 -5.10 7.54
C GLU A 281 0.50 -3.93 6.56
N PRO A 282 1.41 -2.91 6.62
CA PRO A 282 1.33 -1.77 5.71
C PRO A 282 1.73 -2.13 4.28
N VAL A 283 0.93 -1.66 3.34
CA VAL A 283 1.14 -1.81 1.90
C VAL A 283 0.98 -0.46 1.20
N THR A 284 1.71 -0.25 0.12
CA THR A 284 1.70 1.00 -0.62
C THR A 284 1.25 0.77 -2.06
N LEU A 285 0.33 1.60 -2.55
CA LEU A 285 -0.07 1.69 -3.95
C LEU A 285 0.70 2.82 -4.61
N SER A 286 1.39 2.53 -5.71
CA SER A 286 2.07 3.53 -6.53
C SER A 286 1.21 3.88 -7.75
N LEU A 287 0.85 5.15 -7.89
CA LEU A 287 0.13 5.68 -9.04
C LEU A 287 0.97 6.74 -9.74
N GLN A 288 0.94 6.74 -11.06
CA GLN A 288 1.51 7.82 -11.85
C GLN A 288 0.47 8.93 -12.03
N GLU A 289 0.83 10.14 -11.64
CA GLU A 289 0.03 11.34 -11.83
C GLU A 289 0.68 12.24 -12.87
N GLU A 290 -0.09 12.66 -13.88
CA GLU A 290 0.35 13.66 -14.84
C GLU A 290 0.03 15.05 -14.29
N VAL A 291 1.09 15.85 -14.11
CA VAL A 291 0.98 17.22 -13.59
C VAL A 291 1.16 18.17 -14.76
N ALA A 292 0.11 18.91 -15.10
CA ALA A 292 0.16 19.94 -16.15
C ALA A 292 1.02 21.12 -15.66
N SER A 293 2.24 21.20 -16.16
CA SER A 293 3.16 22.31 -15.89
C SER A 293 4.18 22.37 -17.01
N THR A 294 4.31 23.54 -17.62
CA THR A 294 5.30 23.76 -18.68
C THR A 294 6.70 23.82 -18.10
N GLY A 295 7.59 22.95 -18.56
CA GLY A 295 8.95 22.82 -18.07
C GLY A 295 9.75 21.77 -18.87
N GLY A 296 10.85 21.29 -18.32
CA GLY A 296 11.63 20.22 -18.96
C GLY A 296 12.58 19.54 -17.98
N TRP A 297 13.04 18.33 -18.36
CA TRP A 297 13.94 17.55 -17.55
C TRP A 297 15.41 17.97 -17.78
N LEU A 298 16.13 18.15 -16.69
CA LEU A 298 17.57 18.37 -16.67
C LEU A 298 18.23 17.45 -15.64
N PRO A 299 19.47 16.99 -15.88
CA PRO A 299 20.23 16.30 -14.85
C PRO A 299 20.41 17.16 -13.59
N ILE A 300 20.28 16.58 -12.41
CA ILE A 300 20.53 17.30 -11.13
C ILE A 300 21.94 17.90 -11.13
N ALA A 301 22.92 17.22 -11.76
CA ALA A 301 24.28 17.70 -11.91
C ALA A 301 24.43 19.01 -12.70
N SER A 302 23.39 19.45 -13.42
CA SER A 302 23.35 20.73 -14.15
C SER A 302 22.87 21.90 -13.28
N LEU A 303 22.38 21.62 -12.06
CA LEU A 303 21.77 22.59 -11.18
C LEU A 303 22.79 23.16 -10.19
N LEU A 304 22.76 24.44 -9.98
CA LEU A 304 23.51 25.18 -8.97
C LEU A 304 22.52 25.81 -8.00
N GLU A 305 22.72 25.58 -6.72
CA GLU A 305 21.87 26.18 -5.70
C GLU A 305 21.91 27.71 -5.76
N SER A 306 20.78 28.34 -5.62
CA SER A 306 20.60 29.78 -5.60
C SER A 306 19.84 30.21 -4.34
N SER A 307 19.60 31.50 -4.19
CA SER A 307 18.86 32.05 -3.06
C SER A 307 17.34 31.71 -3.17
N ARG A 308 16.65 31.65 -2.02
CA ARG A 308 15.19 31.53 -1.90
C ARG A 308 14.57 30.28 -2.54
N GLY A 309 15.28 29.14 -2.53
CA GLY A 309 14.78 27.88 -3.08
C GLY A 309 14.75 27.79 -4.61
N LEU A 310 15.35 28.77 -5.29
CA LEU A 310 15.54 28.72 -6.73
C LEU A 310 16.90 28.09 -7.06
N TRP A 311 17.00 27.61 -8.30
CA TRP A 311 18.20 26.99 -8.83
C TRP A 311 18.70 27.76 -10.05
N ASN A 312 19.98 27.72 -10.31
CA ASN A 312 20.58 28.27 -11.51
C ASN A 312 21.05 27.13 -12.41
N VAL A 313 20.95 27.35 -13.70
CA VAL A 313 21.58 26.53 -14.74
C VAL A 313 22.47 27.42 -15.61
N LEU A 314 23.45 26.83 -16.25
CA LEU A 314 24.32 27.52 -17.17
C LEU A 314 23.90 27.21 -18.62
N ARG A 315 23.20 28.15 -19.24
CA ARG A 315 22.84 28.09 -20.67
C ARG A 315 24.06 28.42 -21.51
N LEU A 316 24.21 27.73 -22.62
CA LEU A 316 25.28 27.97 -23.59
C LEU A 316 24.79 28.94 -24.66
N GLU A 317 25.51 30.04 -24.84
CA GLU A 317 25.25 31.04 -25.85
C GLU A 317 26.41 31.10 -26.84
N THR A 318 26.10 31.07 -28.13
CA THR A 318 27.09 31.23 -29.18
C THR A 318 27.31 32.74 -29.40
N THR A 319 28.52 33.19 -29.17
CA THR A 319 28.94 34.56 -29.41
C THR A 319 30.01 34.62 -30.52
N PRO A 320 30.33 35.77 -31.11
CA PRO A 320 31.40 35.87 -32.10
C PRO A 320 32.78 35.39 -31.61
N GLU A 321 32.99 35.41 -30.29
CA GLU A 321 34.22 34.98 -29.64
C GLU A 321 34.25 33.51 -29.23
N GLY A 322 33.16 32.76 -29.47
CA GLY A 322 32.99 31.35 -29.09
C GLY A 322 31.75 31.11 -28.19
N THR A 323 31.60 29.91 -27.69
CA THR A 323 30.48 29.58 -26.83
C THR A 323 30.75 30.03 -25.39
N ARG A 324 29.84 30.82 -24.82
CA ARG A 324 29.90 31.29 -23.43
C ARG A 324 28.74 30.77 -22.59
N THR A 325 28.98 30.71 -21.29
CA THR A 325 27.93 30.32 -20.33
C THR A 325 27.15 31.56 -19.89
N ALA A 326 25.81 31.47 -19.91
CA ALA A 326 24.91 32.47 -19.34
C ALA A 326 24.12 31.84 -18.19
N ARG A 327 23.86 32.61 -17.12
CA ARG A 327 23.08 32.14 -15.99
C ARG A 327 21.58 32.28 -16.28
N GLU A 328 20.83 31.18 -16.08
CA GLU A 328 19.39 31.21 -16.09
C GLU A 328 18.89 30.67 -14.75
N THR A 329 17.84 31.28 -14.23
CA THR A 329 17.22 30.85 -12.97
C THR A 329 16.01 29.98 -13.26
N VAL A 330 15.92 28.83 -12.56
CA VAL A 330 14.85 27.84 -12.72
C VAL A 330 14.31 27.45 -11.35
N GLU A 331 13.05 27.03 -11.35
CA GLU A 331 12.39 26.42 -10.21
C GLU A 331 12.35 24.91 -10.43
N VAL A 332 12.76 24.12 -9.46
CA VAL A 332 12.66 22.65 -9.48
C VAL A 332 11.28 22.26 -8.97
N LEU A 333 10.49 21.59 -9.81
CA LEU A 333 9.12 21.14 -9.49
C LEU A 333 9.07 19.69 -9.04
N GLU A 334 9.94 18.84 -9.60
CA GLU A 334 9.98 17.40 -9.32
C GLU A 334 11.40 16.87 -9.47
N ILE A 335 11.76 15.84 -8.71
CA ILE A 335 13.04 15.13 -8.82
C ILE A 335 12.75 13.64 -8.96
N GLN A 336 13.28 13.02 -10.03
CA GLN A 336 13.15 11.58 -10.27
C GLN A 336 14.53 10.99 -10.59
N GLY A 337 15.06 10.19 -9.67
CA GLY A 337 16.39 9.61 -9.80
C GLY A 337 17.46 10.70 -9.91
N ASP A 338 18.15 10.79 -11.05
CA ASP A 338 19.18 11.76 -11.37
C ASP A 338 18.69 12.97 -12.19
N GLN A 339 17.38 13.05 -12.45
CA GLN A 339 16.74 14.09 -13.25
C GLN A 339 15.88 15.01 -12.38
N ALA A 340 15.86 16.30 -12.71
CA ALA A 340 14.96 17.29 -12.13
C ALA A 340 14.10 17.93 -13.21
N TYR A 341 12.78 17.98 -12.97
CA TYR A 341 11.87 18.74 -13.82
C TYR A 341 11.89 20.19 -13.40
N VAL A 342 12.32 21.06 -14.33
CA VAL A 342 12.52 22.46 -14.03
C VAL A 342 11.60 23.34 -14.86
N ARG A 343 11.16 24.44 -14.24
CA ARG A 343 10.39 25.51 -14.87
C ARG A 343 11.18 26.81 -14.83
N GLY A 344 11.23 27.55 -15.94
CA GLY A 344 11.96 28.78 -16.03
C GLY A 344 11.78 29.45 -17.39
N THR A 345 12.69 30.38 -17.72
CA THR A 345 12.70 31.13 -18.97
C THR A 345 13.46 30.43 -20.10
N LEU A 346 13.96 29.20 -19.86
CA LEU A 346 14.66 28.43 -20.89
C LEU A 346 13.74 28.11 -22.05
N ALA A 347 14.17 28.49 -23.27
CA ALA A 347 13.46 28.10 -24.48
C ALA A 347 13.77 26.67 -24.88
N SER A 348 12.84 26.01 -25.56
CA SER A 348 13.08 24.67 -26.14
C SER A 348 14.22 24.73 -27.14
N GLY A 349 15.11 23.74 -27.12
CA GLY A 349 16.33 23.71 -27.93
C GLY A 349 17.53 24.42 -27.31
N SER A 350 17.38 25.08 -26.16
CA SER A 350 18.50 25.68 -25.45
C SER A 350 19.50 24.62 -24.98
N LEU A 351 20.78 24.85 -25.28
CA LEU A 351 21.85 24.01 -24.75
C LEU A 351 22.20 24.42 -23.32
N VAL A 352 22.25 23.47 -22.41
CA VAL A 352 22.57 23.69 -20.98
C VAL A 352 23.76 22.79 -20.62
N VAL A 353 24.63 23.30 -19.74
CA VAL A 353 25.74 22.50 -19.19
C VAL A 353 25.19 21.34 -18.37
N ALA A 354 25.41 20.11 -18.80
CA ALA A 354 24.86 18.91 -18.19
C ALA A 354 25.61 18.47 -16.92
N SER A 355 26.92 18.76 -16.86
CA SER A 355 27.76 18.38 -15.70
C SER A 355 28.97 19.29 -15.59
N GLY A 356 29.58 19.38 -14.40
CA GLY A 356 30.74 20.21 -14.15
C GLY A 356 30.43 21.70 -13.93
N VAL A 357 29.18 22.04 -13.64
CA VAL A 357 28.72 23.43 -13.41
C VAL A 357 29.48 24.13 -12.28
N HIS A 358 29.99 23.42 -11.27
CA HIS A 358 30.79 23.97 -10.18
C HIS A 358 32.18 24.49 -10.60
N ARG A 359 32.66 24.09 -11.80
CA ARG A 359 33.94 24.46 -12.37
C ARG A 359 33.83 25.65 -13.32
N THR A 360 32.60 26.11 -13.56
CA THR A 360 32.28 27.12 -14.59
C THR A 360 31.50 28.26 -13.96
N THR A 361 31.88 29.48 -14.30
CA THR A 361 31.17 30.70 -13.88
C THR A 361 30.45 31.31 -15.08
N PRO A 362 29.36 32.09 -14.86
CA PRO A 362 28.73 32.82 -15.94
C PRO A 362 29.74 33.70 -16.71
N GLY A 363 29.65 33.73 -18.03
CA GLY A 363 30.57 34.47 -18.91
C GLY A 363 31.82 33.66 -19.29
N THR A 364 32.06 32.48 -18.78
CA THR A 364 33.23 31.64 -19.12
C THR A 364 33.12 31.12 -20.56
N LEU A 365 34.24 31.22 -21.31
CA LEU A 365 34.39 30.58 -22.62
C LEU A 365 34.53 29.07 -22.44
N VAL A 366 33.66 28.28 -23.11
CA VAL A 366 33.64 26.85 -23.02
C VAL A 366 33.67 26.19 -24.42
N SER A 367 34.15 24.94 -24.46
CA SER A 367 34.01 24.07 -25.62
C SER A 367 33.05 22.93 -25.28
N ILE A 368 32.15 22.59 -26.20
CA ILE A 368 31.21 21.49 -26.00
C ILE A 368 31.97 20.20 -26.30
N ALA A 369 31.94 19.25 -25.35
CA ALA A 369 32.46 17.91 -25.57
C ALA A 369 31.66 17.22 -26.69
N ALA A 370 32.35 16.60 -27.65
CA ALA A 370 31.68 15.81 -28.65
C ALA A 370 30.87 14.71 -27.94
N LYS A 371 29.62 14.53 -28.36
CA LYS A 371 28.73 13.50 -27.84
C LYS A 371 29.30 12.13 -28.27
N ASN A 372 29.86 11.36 -27.34
CA ASN A 372 30.22 9.96 -27.57
C ASN A 372 28.96 9.08 -27.65
#